data_d96278348c8bbaeec438abc40d903cf1
#
_entry.id   d96278348c8bbaeec438abc40d903cf1
#
_cell.length_a   1.000
_cell.length_b   1.000
_cell.length_c   1.000
_cell.angle_alpha   90.00
_cell.angle_beta   90.00
_cell.angle_gamma   90.00
#
_symmetry.space_group_name_H-M   'P 1'
#
loop_
_entity.id
_entity.type
_entity.pdbx_description
1 polymer ?
#
loop_
_entity_poly.entity_id
_entity_poly.type
_entity_poly.pdbx_seq_one_letter_code
_entity_poly.pdbx_strand_id
1 'polypeptide(L)'
;MIDSKKLIEELKERGLMSSLSGDLYEVFSKPTTFYVGTDPTGDSLHVGHLLAFTTAKLLQKYGHRPIVLVGGFTAKIGDPSFRDTSRPLITDEQVLHNSECIKAQVSKLIDFNSDTENKAIMLNNDEWMGKMNLSDYMKNVAKLTTVNYMMAKESVKKRLNREGEGISLCEFLYMTAQGYDFLHLYKEYGCRCEIGGQDQYGNCTIGLEFIRKALGKSDACALTWPLVTRADGTKFGKSSNGKNIWLSAEKTSPFEFYQFWVNQSDEDSEAFIKKFTLIPLDEIEQMIAKHRENPSARYLQKELAKYMTCLVHSEEEYNKAIEATDILFGKGTTEQLATIDESSLLAAMDGVAKVEVSRDMFTSGTSVIDLANMHDKVPSKSEARKLIKSNGFSINKEKVTNEKDVVDASKLIQGKYLLLQKGRKDYTLVIAK
;
A
#
# COMPACT_ATOMS: atom_id res chain seq x y z
N MET A 1 0.57 33.01 11.30
CA MET A 1 1.04 32.75 9.92
C MET A 1 1.64 31.34 9.89
N ILE A 2 1.32 30.58 8.89
CA ILE A 2 1.92 29.25 8.69
C ILE A 2 3.31 29.45 8.11
N ASP A 3 4.29 28.70 8.62
CA ASP A 3 5.64 28.74 8.07
C ASP A 3 5.73 27.87 6.82
N SER A 4 5.35 28.44 5.68
CA SER A 4 5.38 27.74 4.40
C SER A 4 6.81 27.33 3.97
N LYS A 5 7.85 28.03 4.44
CA LYS A 5 9.24 27.65 4.14
C LYS A 5 9.58 26.34 4.84
N LYS A 6 9.30 26.24 6.14
CA LYS A 6 9.53 25.03 6.92
C LYS A 6 8.74 23.84 6.35
N LEU A 7 7.47 24.03 5.98
CA LEU A 7 6.66 23.00 5.35
C LEU A 7 7.30 22.49 4.05
N ILE A 8 7.70 23.41 3.17
CA ILE A 8 8.25 23.04 1.85
C ILE A 8 9.63 22.37 2.00
N GLU A 9 10.44 22.81 2.95
CA GLU A 9 11.70 22.14 3.29
C GLU A 9 11.44 20.72 3.81
N GLU A 10 10.51 20.53 4.74
CA GLU A 10 10.14 19.20 5.24
C GLU A 10 9.61 18.29 4.12
N LEU A 11 8.78 18.79 3.20
CA LEU A 11 8.32 18.03 2.04
C LEU A 11 9.49 17.58 1.16
N LYS A 12 10.50 18.43 0.94
CA LYS A 12 11.71 18.09 0.17
C LYS A 12 12.57 17.06 0.89
N GLU A 13 12.85 17.24 2.17
CA GLU A 13 13.69 16.33 2.96
C GLU A 13 13.06 14.95 3.13
N ARG A 14 11.73 14.90 3.19
CA ARG A 14 10.98 13.62 3.17
C ARG A 14 10.94 12.97 1.78
N GLY A 15 11.35 13.66 0.73
CA GLY A 15 11.23 13.17 -0.64
C GLY A 15 9.79 13.14 -1.15
N LEU A 16 8.95 14.07 -0.68
CA LEU A 16 7.53 14.22 -1.03
C LEU A 16 7.28 15.30 -2.09
N MET A 17 8.33 15.78 -2.75
CA MET A 17 8.25 16.74 -3.86
C MET A 17 8.94 16.22 -5.11
N SER A 18 8.26 16.31 -6.25
CA SER A 18 8.78 15.99 -7.58
C SER A 18 8.54 17.16 -8.53
N SER A 19 7.34 17.27 -9.08
CA SER A 19 6.98 18.39 -9.96
C SER A 19 6.04 19.36 -9.29
N LEU A 20 6.19 20.61 -9.68
CA LEU A 20 5.47 21.74 -9.14
C LEU A 20 4.94 22.62 -10.26
N SER A 21 3.73 23.14 -10.10
CA SER A 21 3.17 24.21 -10.94
C SER A 21 2.42 25.21 -10.06
N GLY A 22 2.69 26.50 -10.22
CA GLY A 22 2.20 27.57 -9.35
C GLY A 22 3.15 27.90 -8.18
N ASP A 23 2.77 28.84 -7.31
CA ASP A 23 3.58 29.27 -6.16
C ASP A 23 3.12 28.61 -4.86
N LEU A 24 3.81 27.54 -4.45
CA LEU A 24 3.54 26.85 -3.20
C LEU A 24 3.79 27.71 -1.95
N TYR A 25 4.81 28.59 -2.00
CA TYR A 25 5.14 29.43 -0.85
C TYR A 25 4.02 30.42 -0.56
N GLU A 26 3.44 31.01 -1.62
CA GLU A 26 2.29 31.89 -1.51
C GLU A 26 1.05 31.12 -1.05
N VAL A 27 0.73 30.00 -1.71
CA VAL A 27 -0.48 29.20 -1.42
C VAL A 27 -0.48 28.70 0.00
N PHE A 28 0.63 28.18 0.51
CA PHE A 28 0.73 27.63 1.86
C PHE A 28 1.18 28.62 2.94
N SER A 29 1.27 29.93 2.64
CA SER A 29 1.57 30.97 3.64
C SER A 29 0.43 31.22 4.64
N LYS A 30 -0.77 30.74 4.33
CA LYS A 30 -2.01 30.86 5.13
C LYS A 30 -2.77 29.52 5.11
N PRO A 31 -3.73 29.31 6.05
CA PRO A 31 -4.60 28.15 6.01
C PRO A 31 -5.24 28.01 4.63
N THR A 32 -5.01 26.87 3.99
CA THR A 32 -5.38 26.64 2.59
C THR A 32 -6.08 25.29 2.47
N THR A 33 -7.15 25.26 1.67
CA THR A 33 -7.79 24.01 1.29
C THR A 33 -7.06 23.41 0.09
N PHE A 34 -6.73 22.13 0.17
CA PHE A 34 -6.14 21.34 -0.90
C PHE A 34 -6.89 20.03 -1.09
N TYR A 35 -6.70 19.35 -2.23
CA TYR A 35 -7.34 18.05 -2.41
C TYR A 35 -6.38 16.97 -2.89
N VAL A 36 -6.73 15.74 -2.54
CA VAL A 36 -6.15 14.49 -3.03
C VAL A 36 -7.26 13.60 -3.53
N GLY A 37 -7.13 13.10 -4.77
CA GLY A 37 -8.12 12.22 -5.40
C GLY A 37 -7.76 10.74 -5.27
N THR A 38 -8.80 9.89 -5.22
CA THR A 38 -8.66 8.44 -5.31
C THR A 38 -9.87 7.83 -6.01
N ASP A 39 -9.64 7.06 -7.06
CA ASP A 39 -10.69 6.33 -7.77
C ASP A 39 -10.99 5.01 -7.06
N PRO A 40 -12.26 4.72 -6.71
CA PRO A 40 -12.68 3.50 -6.03
C PRO A 40 -12.74 2.30 -7.00
N THR A 41 -11.61 1.97 -7.64
CA THR A 41 -11.49 0.86 -8.58
C THR A 41 -11.33 -0.52 -7.92
N GLY A 42 -11.29 -0.56 -6.61
CA GLY A 42 -11.26 -1.75 -5.77
C GLY A 42 -11.72 -1.42 -4.35
N ASP A 43 -12.10 -2.44 -3.61
CA ASP A 43 -12.61 -2.37 -2.24
C ASP A 43 -11.52 -2.14 -1.17
N SER A 44 -10.26 -2.00 -1.58
CA SER A 44 -9.15 -1.65 -0.67
C SER A 44 -8.11 -0.79 -1.36
N LEU A 45 -7.53 0.10 -0.60
CA LEU A 45 -6.26 0.74 -0.90
C LEU A 45 -5.11 -0.25 -0.65
N HIS A 46 -3.95 -0.01 -1.27
CA HIS A 46 -2.71 -0.73 -1.00
C HIS A 46 -1.62 0.23 -0.52
N VAL A 47 -0.50 -0.29 -0.01
CA VAL A 47 0.58 0.52 0.57
C VAL A 47 1.10 1.63 -0.36
N GLY A 48 0.98 1.48 -1.68
CA GLY A 48 1.34 2.54 -2.64
C GLY A 48 0.49 3.80 -2.51
N HIS A 49 -0.76 3.70 -2.04
CA HIS A 49 -1.62 4.85 -1.81
C HIS A 49 -1.33 5.58 -0.49
N LEU A 50 -0.61 4.94 0.45
CA LEU A 50 -0.32 5.55 1.76
C LEU A 50 0.44 6.86 1.62
N LEU A 51 1.30 7.01 0.61
CA LEU A 51 2.08 8.22 0.41
C LEU A 51 1.19 9.44 0.16
N ALA A 52 0.10 9.26 -0.57
CA ALA A 52 -0.90 10.30 -0.82
C ALA A 52 -1.48 10.82 0.50
N PHE A 53 -1.90 9.90 1.35
CA PHE A 53 -2.54 10.24 2.63
C PHE A 53 -1.53 10.68 3.71
N THR A 54 -0.30 10.17 3.68
CA THR A 54 0.77 10.67 4.55
C THR A 54 1.12 12.13 4.19
N THR A 55 1.22 12.44 2.90
CA THR A 55 1.44 13.82 2.43
C THR A 55 0.28 14.72 2.84
N ALA A 56 -0.96 14.27 2.63
CA ALA A 56 -2.15 15.03 3.03
C ALA A 56 -2.20 15.26 4.55
N LYS A 57 -1.87 14.25 5.36
CA LYS A 57 -1.80 14.39 6.82
C LYS A 57 -0.69 15.33 7.28
N LEU A 58 0.46 15.34 6.58
CA LEU A 58 1.52 16.30 6.86
C LEU A 58 1.04 17.75 6.62
N LEU A 59 0.40 18.01 5.48
CA LEU A 59 -0.20 19.31 5.19
C LEU A 59 -1.27 19.70 6.22
N GLN A 60 -2.11 18.73 6.63
CA GLN A 60 -3.11 18.94 7.69
C GLN A 60 -2.46 19.32 9.03
N LYS A 61 -1.35 18.66 9.40
CA LYS A 61 -0.57 18.98 10.61
C LYS A 61 -0.04 20.43 10.60
N TYR A 62 0.24 20.97 9.41
CA TYR A 62 0.64 22.37 9.23
C TYR A 62 -0.54 23.36 9.17
N GLY A 63 -1.77 22.89 9.40
CA GLY A 63 -2.96 23.74 9.48
C GLY A 63 -3.73 23.91 8.16
N HIS A 64 -3.38 23.14 7.10
CA HIS A 64 -4.11 23.14 5.83
C HIS A 64 -5.26 22.15 5.87
N ARG A 65 -6.33 22.43 5.13
CA ARG A 65 -7.56 21.61 5.12
C ARG A 65 -7.56 20.63 3.95
N PRO A 66 -7.52 19.32 4.19
CA PRO A 66 -7.62 18.33 3.12
C PRO A 66 -9.06 18.12 2.67
N ILE A 67 -9.26 18.03 1.33
CA ILE A 67 -10.40 17.39 0.70
C ILE A 67 -9.93 16.05 0.20
N VAL A 68 -10.56 14.96 0.63
CA VAL A 68 -10.40 13.65 0.02
C VAL A 68 -11.50 13.50 -1.01
N LEU A 69 -11.11 13.50 -2.29
CA LEU A 69 -12.03 13.35 -3.40
C LEU A 69 -12.12 11.89 -3.81
N VAL A 70 -13.28 11.28 -3.63
CA VAL A 70 -13.60 9.96 -4.16
C VAL A 70 -14.06 10.12 -5.60
N GLY A 71 -13.37 9.48 -6.53
CA GLY A 71 -13.66 9.51 -7.95
C GLY A 71 -14.80 8.57 -8.34
N GLY A 72 -16.00 8.75 -7.78
CA GLY A 72 -17.16 7.89 -8.11
C GLY A 72 -17.55 7.92 -9.58
N PHE A 73 -17.44 9.09 -10.23
CA PHE A 73 -17.63 9.22 -11.66
C PHE A 73 -16.40 8.75 -12.45
N THR A 74 -15.20 9.20 -12.05
CA THR A 74 -13.97 8.92 -12.79
C THR A 74 -13.56 7.45 -12.74
N ALA A 75 -13.91 6.72 -11.69
CA ALA A 75 -13.69 5.27 -11.60
C ALA A 75 -14.44 4.48 -12.69
N LYS A 76 -15.58 4.97 -13.16
CA LYS A 76 -16.35 4.36 -14.25
C LYS A 76 -15.67 4.54 -15.62
N ILE A 77 -14.80 5.56 -15.73
CA ILE A 77 -14.02 5.85 -16.94
C ILE A 77 -12.67 5.11 -16.89
N GLY A 78 -11.97 5.25 -15.78
CA GLY A 78 -10.63 4.70 -15.54
C GLY A 78 -9.50 5.60 -16.04
N ASP A 79 -8.57 5.94 -15.13
CA ASP A 79 -7.40 6.76 -15.42
C ASP A 79 -6.43 6.03 -16.37
N PRO A 80 -6.11 6.57 -17.55
CA PRO A 80 -5.16 5.99 -18.49
C PRO A 80 -3.69 6.27 -18.13
N SER A 81 -3.41 7.10 -17.12
CA SER A 81 -2.06 7.58 -16.80
C SER A 81 -1.11 6.43 -16.49
N PHE A 82 -0.03 6.33 -17.30
CA PHE A 82 1.03 5.32 -17.17
C PHE A 82 0.57 3.86 -17.16
N ARG A 83 -0.56 3.57 -17.84
CA ARG A 83 -1.06 2.21 -18.04
C ARG A 83 -0.93 1.76 -19.48
N ASP A 84 -0.79 0.46 -19.62
CA ASP A 84 -0.60 -0.20 -20.92
C ASP A 84 -1.89 -0.71 -21.53
N THR A 85 -2.92 -0.94 -20.70
CA THR A 85 -4.22 -1.49 -21.09
C THR A 85 -5.36 -0.68 -20.49
N SER A 86 -6.49 -0.68 -21.16
CA SER A 86 -7.75 -0.08 -20.65
C SER A 86 -8.21 -0.76 -19.37
N ARG A 87 -8.86 -0.01 -18.48
CA ARG A 87 -9.46 -0.60 -17.29
C ARG A 87 -10.78 -1.31 -17.65
N PRO A 88 -11.08 -2.44 -17.01
CA PRO A 88 -12.44 -2.98 -17.08
C PRO A 88 -13.42 -1.97 -16.48
N LEU A 89 -14.58 -1.85 -17.12
CA LEU A 89 -15.67 -1.03 -16.59
C LEU A 89 -16.21 -1.69 -15.31
N ILE A 90 -16.46 -0.88 -14.30
CA ILE A 90 -17.04 -1.32 -13.02
C ILE A 90 -18.47 -0.81 -12.90
N THR A 91 -19.33 -1.56 -12.21
CA THR A 91 -20.75 -1.18 -12.04
C THR A 91 -20.92 -0.09 -10.99
N ASP A 92 -22.08 0.59 -11.01
CA ASP A 92 -22.38 1.62 -10.01
C ASP A 92 -22.42 1.04 -8.58
N GLU A 93 -22.92 -0.19 -8.41
CA GLU A 93 -22.96 -0.88 -7.13
C GLU A 93 -21.53 -1.17 -6.62
N GLN A 94 -20.64 -1.59 -7.52
CA GLN A 94 -19.23 -1.81 -7.17
C GLN A 94 -18.54 -0.51 -6.78
N VAL A 95 -18.78 0.57 -7.51
CA VAL A 95 -18.24 1.91 -7.18
C VAL A 95 -18.72 2.36 -5.81
N LEU A 96 -20.00 2.20 -5.51
CA LEU A 96 -20.57 2.58 -4.22
C LEU A 96 -19.94 1.77 -3.07
N HIS A 97 -19.91 0.45 -3.20
CA HIS A 97 -19.28 -0.43 -2.21
C HIS A 97 -17.80 -0.08 -1.98
N ASN A 98 -17.05 0.04 -3.06
CA ASN A 98 -15.62 0.37 -2.97
C ASN A 98 -15.39 1.75 -2.32
N SER A 99 -16.25 2.72 -2.63
CA SER A 99 -16.18 4.07 -2.04
C SER A 99 -16.33 4.04 -0.52
N GLU A 100 -17.28 3.26 0.01
CA GLU A 100 -17.46 3.11 1.45
C GLU A 100 -16.27 2.39 2.12
N CYS A 101 -15.72 1.36 1.46
CA CYS A 101 -14.52 0.69 1.94
C CYS A 101 -13.31 1.64 2.01
N ILE A 102 -13.08 2.42 0.95
CA ILE A 102 -11.99 3.41 0.91
C ILE A 102 -12.18 4.48 1.97
N LYS A 103 -13.40 4.99 2.14
CA LYS A 103 -13.76 5.98 3.16
C LYS A 103 -13.40 5.49 4.56
N ALA A 104 -13.75 4.25 4.89
CA ALA A 104 -13.41 3.66 6.17
C ALA A 104 -11.88 3.56 6.40
N GLN A 105 -11.12 3.23 5.36
CA GLN A 105 -9.65 3.14 5.43
C GLN A 105 -9.00 4.53 5.58
N VAL A 106 -9.41 5.50 4.77
CA VAL A 106 -8.85 6.86 4.78
C VAL A 106 -9.18 7.59 6.09
N SER A 107 -10.34 7.31 6.69
CA SER A 107 -10.73 7.90 7.98
C SER A 107 -9.81 7.51 9.15
N LYS A 108 -9.00 6.46 9.01
CA LYS A 108 -7.94 6.12 9.96
C LYS A 108 -6.65 6.92 9.72
N LEU A 109 -6.43 7.40 8.51
CA LEU A 109 -5.18 8.04 8.09
C LEU A 109 -5.21 9.55 8.21
N ILE A 110 -6.37 10.18 8.01
CA ILE A 110 -6.59 11.63 8.01
C ILE A 110 -7.64 11.98 9.06
N ASP A 111 -7.51 13.14 9.68
CA ASP A 111 -8.46 13.59 10.69
C ASP A 111 -9.69 14.27 10.05
N PHE A 112 -10.84 13.62 10.21
CA PHE A 112 -12.16 14.11 9.77
C PHE A 112 -13.04 14.57 10.96
N ASN A 113 -12.65 14.26 12.19
CA ASN A 113 -13.55 14.28 13.34
C ASN A 113 -13.22 15.35 14.38
N SER A 114 -12.03 15.95 14.32
CA SER A 114 -11.67 17.01 15.26
C SER A 114 -12.55 18.24 15.09
N ASP A 115 -12.62 19.07 16.14
CA ASP A 115 -13.31 20.37 16.09
C ASP A 115 -12.45 21.50 15.49
N THR A 116 -11.34 21.16 14.83
CA THR A 116 -10.46 22.12 14.22
C THR A 116 -11.00 22.59 12.86
N GLU A 117 -10.71 23.83 12.48
CA GLU A 117 -11.13 24.40 11.19
C GLU A 117 -10.55 23.66 9.99
N ASN A 118 -9.41 23.00 10.15
CA ASN A 118 -8.73 22.24 9.13
C ASN A 118 -9.04 20.75 9.12
N LYS A 119 -10.11 20.31 9.81
CA LYS A 119 -10.59 18.94 9.65
C LYS A 119 -10.91 18.63 8.20
N ALA A 120 -10.59 17.42 7.78
CA ALA A 120 -10.82 16.97 6.42
C ALA A 120 -12.31 16.90 6.06
N ILE A 121 -12.59 17.03 4.79
CA ILE A 121 -13.90 16.69 4.22
C ILE A 121 -13.72 15.63 3.14
N MET A 122 -14.72 14.79 2.97
CA MET A 122 -14.77 13.80 1.90
C MET A 122 -15.88 14.15 0.94
N LEU A 123 -15.56 14.19 -0.35
CA LEU A 123 -16.50 14.51 -1.43
C LEU A 123 -16.43 13.42 -2.49
N ASN A 124 -17.50 13.31 -3.29
CA ASN A 124 -17.57 12.38 -4.40
C ASN A 124 -17.87 13.15 -5.69
N ASN A 125 -17.03 13.01 -6.71
CA ASN A 125 -17.22 13.73 -7.97
C ASN A 125 -18.44 13.27 -8.79
N ASP A 126 -19.07 12.16 -8.44
CA ASP A 126 -20.35 11.76 -9.02
C ASP A 126 -21.49 12.74 -8.68
N GLU A 127 -21.34 13.53 -7.61
CA GLU A 127 -22.33 14.54 -7.20
C GLU A 127 -22.47 15.68 -8.23
N TRP A 128 -21.41 16.02 -8.96
CA TRP A 128 -21.42 17.08 -9.98
C TRP A 128 -21.19 16.55 -11.39
N MET A 129 -20.27 15.60 -11.60
CA MET A 129 -20.03 15.01 -12.92
C MET A 129 -21.12 14.05 -13.34
N GLY A 130 -21.63 13.20 -12.43
CA GLY A 130 -22.69 12.22 -12.71
C GLY A 130 -24.03 12.87 -13.05
N LYS A 131 -24.26 14.11 -12.60
CA LYS A 131 -25.47 14.88 -12.88
C LYS A 131 -25.35 15.81 -14.09
N MET A 132 -24.16 15.95 -14.65
CA MET A 132 -23.87 16.87 -15.75
C MET A 132 -24.38 16.26 -17.08
N ASN A 133 -25.30 16.95 -17.75
CA ASN A 133 -25.71 16.53 -19.07
C ASN A 133 -24.69 16.93 -20.15
N LEU A 134 -24.79 16.34 -21.34
CA LEU A 134 -23.83 16.56 -22.42
C LEU A 134 -23.72 18.04 -22.84
N SER A 135 -24.83 18.78 -22.87
CA SER A 135 -24.79 20.22 -23.22
C SER A 135 -23.99 21.02 -22.22
N ASP A 136 -24.15 20.73 -20.93
CA ASP A 136 -23.45 21.41 -19.87
C ASP A 136 -21.96 21.00 -19.86
N TYR A 137 -21.64 19.74 -20.13
CA TYR A 137 -20.27 19.29 -20.30
C TYR A 137 -19.58 20.06 -21.44
N MET A 138 -20.21 20.17 -22.60
CA MET A 138 -19.67 20.92 -23.75
C MET A 138 -19.43 22.39 -23.41
N LYS A 139 -20.38 23.05 -22.72
CA LYS A 139 -20.29 24.45 -22.35
C LYS A 139 -19.31 24.75 -21.22
N ASN A 140 -19.21 23.88 -20.23
CA ASN A 140 -18.50 24.18 -18.98
C ASN A 140 -17.16 23.46 -18.85
N VAL A 141 -16.95 22.38 -19.59
CA VAL A 141 -15.73 21.55 -19.51
C VAL A 141 -14.99 21.53 -20.85
N ALA A 142 -15.61 20.99 -21.91
CA ALA A 142 -14.92 20.72 -23.17
C ALA A 142 -14.31 21.98 -23.80
N LYS A 143 -14.98 23.14 -23.73
CA LYS A 143 -14.47 24.40 -24.26
C LYS A 143 -13.24 24.95 -23.53
N LEU A 144 -12.93 24.45 -22.33
CA LEU A 144 -11.79 24.91 -21.53
C LEU A 144 -10.45 24.30 -21.97
N THR A 145 -10.47 23.36 -22.91
CA THR A 145 -9.24 22.74 -23.43
C THR A 145 -9.26 22.65 -24.96
N THR A 146 -8.14 22.23 -25.53
CA THR A 146 -8.05 21.90 -26.95
C THR A 146 -7.48 20.50 -27.11
N VAL A 147 -7.87 19.82 -28.20
CA VAL A 147 -7.34 18.50 -28.52
C VAL A 147 -5.82 18.51 -28.57
N ASN A 148 -5.21 19.54 -29.21
CA ASN A 148 -3.74 19.67 -29.30
C ASN A 148 -3.08 19.76 -27.92
N TYR A 149 -3.68 20.50 -26.98
CA TYR A 149 -3.14 20.60 -25.62
C TYR A 149 -3.22 19.27 -24.88
N MET A 150 -4.31 18.52 -25.02
CA MET A 150 -4.50 17.21 -24.43
C MET A 150 -3.53 16.18 -25.06
N MET A 151 -3.39 16.16 -26.38
CA MET A 151 -2.46 15.28 -27.09
C MET A 151 -1.00 15.54 -26.75
N ALA A 152 -0.66 16.76 -26.32
CA ALA A 152 0.70 17.09 -25.88
C ALA A 152 1.09 16.52 -24.52
N LYS A 153 0.13 15.97 -23.74
CA LYS A 153 0.41 15.35 -22.44
C LYS A 153 1.18 14.05 -22.62
N GLU A 154 2.15 13.80 -21.75
CA GLU A 154 3.08 12.66 -21.89
C GLU A 154 2.34 11.31 -21.80
N SER A 155 1.36 11.19 -20.90
CA SER A 155 0.52 10.01 -20.77
C SER A 155 -0.23 9.67 -22.06
N VAL A 156 -0.75 10.68 -22.75
CA VAL A 156 -1.45 10.52 -24.04
C VAL A 156 -0.46 10.18 -25.14
N LYS A 157 0.67 10.89 -25.25
CA LYS A 157 1.72 10.61 -26.27
C LYS A 157 2.21 9.17 -26.19
N LYS A 158 2.47 8.67 -24.99
CA LYS A 158 2.90 7.28 -24.79
C LYS A 158 1.90 6.26 -25.32
N ARG A 159 0.60 6.50 -25.13
CA ARG A 159 -0.47 5.62 -25.62
C ARG A 159 -0.68 5.72 -27.14
N LEU A 160 -0.58 6.93 -27.71
CA LEU A 160 -0.73 7.14 -29.16
C LEU A 160 0.44 6.58 -29.98
N ASN A 161 1.66 6.60 -29.44
CA ASN A 161 2.87 6.15 -30.14
C ASN A 161 3.16 4.66 -29.97
N ARG A 162 2.29 3.91 -29.29
CA ARG A 162 2.46 2.50 -29.01
C ARG A 162 1.79 1.63 -30.07
N GLU A 163 2.43 0.52 -30.44
CA GLU A 163 1.79 -0.53 -31.23
C GLU A 163 0.73 -1.26 -30.37
N GLY A 164 -0.50 -1.42 -30.89
CA GLY A 164 -1.60 -2.09 -30.24
C GLY A 164 -2.84 -1.21 -30.08
N GLU A 165 -3.63 -1.45 -29.03
CA GLU A 165 -4.82 -0.66 -28.76
C GLU A 165 -4.45 0.78 -28.40
N GLY A 166 -4.96 1.75 -29.15
CA GLY A 166 -4.84 3.16 -28.89
C GLY A 166 -5.52 3.57 -27.57
N ILE A 167 -5.63 4.85 -27.32
CA ILE A 167 -6.44 5.41 -26.24
C ILE A 167 -7.88 5.55 -26.70
N SER A 168 -8.84 5.04 -25.93
CA SER A 168 -10.26 5.25 -26.21
C SER A 168 -10.65 6.71 -25.97
N LEU A 169 -11.73 7.19 -26.62
CA LEU A 169 -12.25 8.53 -26.37
C LEU A 169 -12.62 8.72 -24.89
N CYS A 170 -13.16 7.70 -24.25
CA CYS A 170 -13.50 7.72 -22.83
C CYS A 170 -12.27 7.97 -21.96
N GLU A 171 -11.21 7.18 -22.14
CA GLU A 171 -9.93 7.38 -21.44
C GLU A 171 -9.29 8.74 -21.75
N PHE A 172 -9.39 9.20 -23.02
CA PHE A 172 -8.86 10.50 -23.43
C PHE A 172 -9.57 11.65 -22.70
N LEU A 173 -10.86 11.52 -22.44
CA LEU A 173 -11.65 12.52 -21.73
C LEU A 173 -11.48 12.47 -20.20
N TYR A 174 -10.89 11.42 -19.64
CA TYR A 174 -10.66 11.30 -18.19
C TYR A 174 -10.01 12.55 -17.60
N MET A 175 -8.94 13.01 -18.23
CA MET A 175 -8.19 14.18 -17.74
C MET A 175 -9.01 15.46 -17.70
N THR A 176 -10.09 15.57 -18.51
CA THR A 176 -11.00 16.73 -18.47
C THR A 176 -11.96 16.64 -17.30
N ALA A 177 -12.34 15.43 -16.87
CA ALA A 177 -13.14 15.24 -15.67
C ALA A 177 -12.34 15.65 -14.43
N GLN A 178 -11.11 15.15 -14.25
CA GLN A 178 -10.23 15.56 -13.14
C GLN A 178 -9.91 17.06 -13.18
N GLY A 179 -9.68 17.64 -14.38
CA GLY A 179 -9.47 19.08 -14.52
C GLY A 179 -10.68 19.90 -14.09
N TYR A 180 -11.91 19.40 -14.36
CA TYR A 180 -13.14 20.05 -13.90
C TYR A 180 -13.36 19.86 -12.40
N ASP A 181 -12.99 18.72 -11.83
CA ASP A 181 -13.01 18.50 -10.38
C ASP A 181 -12.20 19.60 -9.67
N PHE A 182 -11.00 19.92 -10.13
CA PHE A 182 -10.19 20.99 -9.53
C PHE A 182 -10.87 22.35 -9.67
N LEU A 183 -11.42 22.67 -10.85
CA LEU A 183 -12.16 23.92 -11.06
C LEU A 183 -13.41 24.02 -10.15
N HIS A 184 -14.15 22.92 -9.99
CA HIS A 184 -15.30 22.85 -9.10
C HIS A 184 -14.89 23.07 -7.65
N LEU A 185 -13.89 22.34 -7.17
CA LEU A 185 -13.38 22.44 -5.81
C LEU A 185 -12.79 23.83 -5.53
N TYR A 186 -12.16 24.44 -6.53
CA TYR A 186 -11.65 25.83 -6.43
C TYR A 186 -12.79 26.82 -6.20
N LYS A 187 -13.90 26.71 -6.95
CA LYS A 187 -15.04 27.62 -6.88
C LYS A 187 -15.85 27.43 -5.61
N GLU A 188 -16.21 26.19 -5.30
CA GLU A 188 -17.21 25.88 -4.26
C GLU A 188 -16.57 25.72 -2.88
N TYR A 189 -15.32 25.26 -2.82
CA TYR A 189 -14.64 24.92 -1.55
C TYR A 189 -13.39 25.73 -1.28
N GLY A 190 -13.05 26.69 -2.14
CA GLY A 190 -11.83 27.49 -1.99
C GLY A 190 -10.53 26.70 -2.10
N CYS A 191 -10.57 25.50 -2.75
CA CYS A 191 -9.41 24.66 -2.94
C CYS A 191 -8.35 25.36 -3.80
N ARG A 192 -7.09 25.42 -3.35
CA ARG A 192 -6.00 26.13 -4.04
C ARG A 192 -4.86 25.21 -4.44
N CYS A 193 -4.85 23.97 -4.00
CA CYS A 193 -3.79 23.03 -4.36
C CYS A 193 -4.35 21.64 -4.67
N GLU A 194 -3.89 21.05 -5.76
CA GLU A 194 -4.07 19.64 -6.07
C GLU A 194 -2.76 18.90 -5.75
N ILE A 195 -2.85 17.81 -4.97
CA ILE A 195 -1.68 16.99 -4.68
C ILE A 195 -1.85 15.58 -5.27
N GLY A 196 -0.79 15.02 -5.86
CA GLY A 196 -0.85 13.72 -6.52
C GLY A 196 0.50 13.05 -6.73
N GLY A 197 0.50 11.84 -7.25
CA GLY A 197 1.71 11.20 -7.73
C GLY A 197 2.23 11.88 -9.01
N GLN A 198 3.51 11.67 -9.32
CA GLN A 198 4.13 12.23 -10.55
C GLN A 198 3.40 11.83 -11.83
N ASP A 199 2.75 10.67 -11.83
CA ASP A 199 1.89 10.20 -12.93
C ASP A 199 0.64 11.07 -13.15
N GLN A 200 0.21 11.81 -12.12
CA GLN A 200 -0.95 12.70 -12.16
C GLN A 200 -0.61 14.12 -12.61
N TYR A 201 0.67 14.48 -12.75
CA TYR A 201 1.08 15.85 -13.07
C TYR A 201 0.40 16.42 -14.33
N GLY A 202 0.24 15.57 -15.36
CA GLY A 202 -0.47 15.93 -16.58
C GLY A 202 -1.92 16.35 -16.33
N ASN A 203 -2.65 15.59 -15.51
CA ASN A 203 -4.04 15.85 -15.15
C ASN A 203 -4.16 17.11 -14.27
N CYS A 204 -3.30 17.24 -13.25
CA CYS A 204 -3.28 18.43 -12.37
C CYS A 204 -3.08 19.72 -13.17
N THR A 205 -2.19 19.72 -14.17
CA THR A 205 -1.95 20.91 -15.00
C THR A 205 -3.13 21.28 -15.90
N ILE A 206 -4.03 20.33 -16.24
CA ILE A 206 -5.29 20.62 -16.91
C ILE A 206 -6.23 21.36 -15.98
N GLY A 207 -6.32 20.97 -14.71
CA GLY A 207 -7.10 21.68 -13.69
C GLY A 207 -6.68 23.14 -13.53
N LEU A 208 -5.38 23.38 -13.42
CA LEU A 208 -4.84 24.75 -13.38
C LEU A 208 -5.20 25.57 -14.62
N GLU A 209 -5.11 24.98 -15.80
CA GLU A 209 -5.49 25.62 -17.05
C GLU A 209 -7.01 25.93 -17.11
N PHE A 210 -7.85 25.03 -16.57
CA PHE A 210 -9.29 25.23 -16.50
C PHE A 210 -9.64 26.41 -15.58
N ILE A 211 -9.00 26.50 -14.40
CA ILE A 211 -9.17 27.61 -13.47
C ILE A 211 -8.77 28.92 -14.15
N ARG A 212 -7.58 28.95 -14.80
CA ARG A 212 -7.09 30.13 -15.52
C ARG A 212 -8.05 30.59 -16.62
N LYS A 213 -8.56 29.67 -17.45
CA LYS A 213 -9.46 30.00 -18.56
C LYS A 213 -10.84 30.40 -18.09
N ALA A 214 -11.37 29.76 -17.06
CA ALA A 214 -12.70 30.06 -16.55
C ALA A 214 -12.78 31.37 -15.79
N LEU A 215 -11.68 31.76 -15.08
CA LEU A 215 -11.66 32.89 -14.14
C LEU A 215 -10.72 34.03 -14.56
N GLY A 216 -9.97 33.89 -15.65
CA GLY A 216 -9.01 34.88 -16.16
C GLY A 216 -7.68 34.90 -15.41
N LYS A 217 -7.58 34.34 -14.21
CA LYS A 217 -6.37 34.20 -13.38
C LYS A 217 -6.42 32.92 -12.58
N SER A 218 -5.27 32.50 -12.05
CA SER A 218 -5.18 31.39 -11.12
C SER A 218 -4.15 31.70 -10.04
N ASP A 219 -4.55 31.58 -8.78
CA ASP A 219 -3.70 31.56 -7.60
C ASP A 219 -3.61 30.11 -7.03
N ALA A 220 -3.91 29.13 -7.87
CA ALA A 220 -3.83 27.72 -7.52
C ALA A 220 -2.48 27.12 -7.90
N CYS A 221 -2.14 26.03 -7.26
CA CYS A 221 -0.93 25.25 -7.53
C CYS A 221 -1.21 23.76 -7.64
N ALA A 222 -0.25 23.01 -8.14
CA ALA A 222 -0.22 21.57 -8.12
C ALA A 222 1.13 21.10 -7.58
N LEU A 223 1.10 20.09 -6.71
CA LEU A 223 2.27 19.46 -6.11
C LEU A 223 2.22 17.96 -6.38
N THR A 224 3.30 17.39 -6.90
CA THR A 224 3.40 15.95 -7.06
C THR A 224 4.61 15.39 -6.30
N TRP A 225 4.48 14.14 -5.86
CA TRP A 225 5.56 13.35 -5.27
C TRP A 225 6.06 12.29 -6.27
N PRO A 226 7.34 11.84 -6.15
CA PRO A 226 7.88 10.79 -7.01
C PRO A 226 7.12 9.48 -6.84
N LEU A 227 7.00 8.69 -7.89
CA LEU A 227 6.53 7.33 -7.78
C LEU A 227 7.48 6.53 -6.87
N VAL A 228 6.91 5.76 -5.95
CA VAL A 228 7.71 4.98 -5.01
C VAL A 228 8.24 3.73 -5.71
N THR A 229 9.56 3.62 -5.74
CA THR A 229 10.30 2.43 -6.16
C THR A 229 11.18 1.97 -5.02
N ARG A 230 11.57 0.71 -5.02
CA ARG A 230 12.65 0.21 -4.17
C ARG A 230 14.00 0.66 -4.68
N ALA A 231 15.04 0.56 -3.86
CA ALA A 231 16.41 0.89 -4.24
C ALA A 231 16.93 0.09 -5.44
N ASP A 232 16.44 -1.15 -5.62
CA ASP A 232 16.73 -2.01 -6.77
C ASP A 232 15.97 -1.62 -8.06
N GLY A 233 15.17 -0.54 -8.03
CA GLY A 233 14.35 -0.06 -9.13
C GLY A 233 13.02 -0.81 -9.32
N THR A 234 12.72 -1.82 -8.53
CA THR A 234 11.45 -2.54 -8.62
C THR A 234 10.29 -1.72 -8.06
N LYS A 235 9.07 -2.04 -8.51
CA LYS A 235 7.87 -1.35 -8.03
C LYS A 235 7.62 -1.66 -6.56
N PHE A 236 7.43 -0.61 -5.77
CA PHE A 236 6.98 -0.70 -4.38
C PHE A 236 5.52 -1.17 -4.29
N GLY A 237 5.16 -1.85 -3.20
CA GLY A 237 3.78 -2.22 -2.89
C GLY A 237 3.39 -3.64 -3.27
N LYS A 238 4.35 -4.45 -3.69
CA LYS A 238 4.14 -5.88 -3.93
C LYS A 238 5.00 -6.74 -3.00
N SER A 239 4.43 -7.89 -2.60
CA SER A 239 5.19 -8.94 -1.91
C SER A 239 6.24 -9.56 -2.84
N SER A 240 7.11 -10.40 -2.30
CA SER A 240 8.09 -11.20 -3.08
C SER A 240 7.42 -12.07 -4.15
N ASN A 241 6.16 -12.48 -3.94
CA ASN A 241 5.36 -13.27 -4.86
C ASN A 241 4.52 -12.42 -5.82
N GLY A 242 4.75 -11.11 -5.89
CA GLY A 242 4.08 -10.20 -6.80
C GLY A 242 2.66 -9.78 -6.42
N LYS A 243 2.13 -10.22 -5.25
CA LYS A 243 0.82 -9.81 -4.74
C LYS A 243 0.86 -8.38 -4.20
N ASN A 244 -0.20 -7.62 -4.39
CA ASN A 244 -0.34 -6.31 -3.77
C ASN A 244 -0.47 -6.45 -2.25
N ILE A 245 0.15 -5.52 -1.51
CA ILE A 245 -0.01 -5.39 -0.06
C ILE A 245 -1.15 -4.40 0.19
N TRP A 246 -2.28 -4.93 0.62
CA TRP A 246 -3.52 -4.19 0.83
C TRP A 246 -3.60 -3.61 2.23
N LEU A 247 -4.38 -2.55 2.42
CA LEU A 247 -4.66 -1.97 3.73
C LEU A 247 -5.80 -2.72 4.45
N SER A 248 -6.64 -3.45 3.71
CA SER A 248 -7.67 -4.33 4.30
C SER A 248 -7.02 -5.56 4.93
N ALA A 249 -7.35 -5.83 6.19
CA ALA A 249 -6.91 -7.02 6.92
C ALA A 249 -7.43 -8.34 6.31
N GLU A 250 -8.54 -8.28 5.59
CA GLU A 250 -9.13 -9.43 4.88
C GLU A 250 -8.31 -9.85 3.66
N LYS A 251 -7.59 -8.90 3.03
CA LYS A 251 -6.79 -9.14 1.81
C LYS A 251 -5.31 -9.34 2.09
N THR A 252 -4.78 -8.66 3.08
CA THR A 252 -3.42 -8.80 3.60
C THR A 252 -3.50 -8.77 5.11
N SER A 253 -3.22 -9.89 5.76
CA SER A 253 -3.30 -9.96 7.22
C SER A 253 -2.34 -8.95 7.88
N PRO A 254 -2.64 -8.47 9.10
CA PRO A 254 -1.74 -7.58 9.84
C PRO A 254 -0.33 -8.15 10.02
N PHE A 255 -0.22 -9.47 10.15
CA PHE A 255 1.05 -10.17 10.18
C PHE A 255 1.82 -10.03 8.85
N GLU A 256 1.18 -10.32 7.71
CA GLU A 256 1.79 -10.17 6.38
C GLU A 256 2.16 -8.70 6.09
N PHE A 257 1.30 -7.76 6.50
CA PHE A 257 1.55 -6.33 6.41
C PHE A 257 2.79 -5.92 7.24
N TYR A 258 2.90 -6.39 8.47
CA TYR A 258 4.08 -6.19 9.31
C TYR A 258 5.34 -6.79 8.67
N GLN A 259 5.27 -8.04 8.18
CA GLN A 259 6.39 -8.72 7.52
C GLN A 259 6.84 -7.98 6.25
N PHE A 260 5.92 -7.40 5.49
CA PHE A 260 6.28 -6.58 4.33
C PHE A 260 7.21 -5.43 4.72
N TRP A 261 6.89 -4.69 5.78
CA TRP A 261 7.70 -3.56 6.21
C TRP A 261 9.00 -3.98 6.89
N VAL A 262 8.96 -4.97 7.75
CA VAL A 262 10.18 -5.42 8.45
C VAL A 262 11.20 -6.06 7.50
N ASN A 263 10.79 -6.54 6.33
CA ASN A 263 11.67 -7.18 5.35
C ASN A 263 12.23 -6.21 4.28
N GLN A 264 12.02 -4.90 4.40
CA GLN A 264 12.64 -3.94 3.49
C GLN A 264 14.18 -3.92 3.67
N SER A 265 14.91 -3.52 2.64
CA SER A 265 16.36 -3.30 2.72
C SER A 265 16.70 -2.16 3.67
N ASP A 266 17.96 -2.03 4.07
CA ASP A 266 18.40 -0.91 4.92
C ASP A 266 18.21 0.42 4.19
N GLU A 267 18.57 0.49 2.91
CA GLU A 267 18.43 1.67 2.06
C GLU A 267 16.95 2.06 1.87
N ASP A 268 16.08 1.08 1.58
CA ASP A 268 14.65 1.32 1.47
C ASP A 268 14.06 1.81 2.79
N SER A 269 14.48 1.24 3.90
CA SER A 269 13.96 1.60 5.22
C SER A 269 14.32 3.03 5.61
N GLU A 270 15.53 3.50 5.29
CA GLU A 270 15.94 4.90 5.48
C GLU A 270 15.10 5.87 4.63
N ALA A 271 14.78 5.49 3.39
CA ALA A 271 13.93 6.30 2.52
C ALA A 271 12.46 6.25 2.94
N PHE A 272 11.96 5.07 3.32
CA PHE A 272 10.53 4.88 3.59
C PHE A 272 10.12 5.45 4.95
N ILE A 273 10.98 5.41 5.98
CA ILE A 273 10.65 6.02 7.28
C ILE A 273 10.43 7.53 7.14
N LYS A 274 11.20 8.21 6.27
CA LYS A 274 11.01 9.62 5.96
C LYS A 274 9.71 9.88 5.20
N LYS A 275 9.38 9.02 4.22
CA LYS A 275 8.24 9.21 3.31
C LYS A 275 6.90 8.82 3.92
N PHE A 276 6.84 7.73 4.67
CA PHE A 276 5.59 7.12 5.11
C PHE A 276 5.22 7.43 6.57
N THR A 277 6.11 8.10 7.32
CA THR A 277 5.83 8.44 8.72
C THR A 277 5.79 9.95 8.94
N LEU A 278 5.17 10.38 10.04
CA LEU A 278 5.23 11.76 10.51
C LEU A 278 6.12 11.93 11.75
N ILE A 279 7.03 10.99 11.97
CA ILE A 279 8.09 11.10 12.99
C ILE A 279 8.92 12.35 12.64
N PRO A 280 9.31 13.19 13.62
CA PRO A 280 10.19 14.32 13.39
C PRO A 280 11.48 13.93 12.67
N LEU A 281 11.94 14.76 11.72
CA LEU A 281 13.11 14.40 10.89
C LEU A 281 14.39 14.25 11.70
N ASP A 282 14.59 15.05 12.73
CA ASP A 282 15.70 14.94 13.67
C ASP A 282 15.68 13.63 14.47
N GLU A 283 14.52 13.14 14.86
CA GLU A 283 14.34 11.83 15.46
C GLU A 283 14.63 10.70 14.45
N ILE A 284 14.16 10.83 13.22
CA ILE A 284 14.47 9.88 12.14
C ILE A 284 16.00 9.78 11.91
N GLU A 285 16.70 10.90 11.90
CA GLU A 285 18.15 10.91 11.73
C GLU A 285 18.88 10.17 12.87
N GLN A 286 18.42 10.34 14.12
CA GLN A 286 18.93 9.58 15.26
C GLN A 286 18.64 8.09 15.11
N MET A 287 17.44 7.73 14.66
CA MET A 287 17.07 6.33 14.41
C MET A 287 17.93 5.69 13.32
N ILE A 288 18.21 6.43 12.24
CA ILE A 288 19.08 5.98 11.14
C ILE A 288 20.52 5.79 11.66
N ALA A 289 21.06 6.75 12.42
CA ALA A 289 22.40 6.65 13.01
C ALA A 289 22.52 5.41 13.89
N LYS A 290 21.57 5.19 14.79
CA LYS A 290 21.51 4.01 15.65
C LYS A 290 21.41 2.70 14.86
N HIS A 291 20.63 2.70 13.79
CA HIS A 291 20.51 1.51 12.92
C HIS A 291 21.83 1.17 12.24
N ARG A 292 22.57 2.17 11.76
CA ARG A 292 23.85 1.99 11.07
C ARG A 292 24.96 1.44 11.98
N GLU A 293 24.86 1.57 13.31
CA GLU A 293 25.78 0.94 14.27
C GLU A 293 25.65 -0.60 14.26
N ASN A 294 24.45 -1.13 14.05
CA ASN A 294 24.20 -2.57 13.99
C ASN A 294 23.02 -2.90 13.04
N PRO A 295 23.23 -2.88 11.71
CA PRO A 295 22.16 -3.13 10.73
C PRO A 295 21.53 -4.53 10.89
N SER A 296 22.31 -5.52 11.35
CA SER A 296 21.81 -6.89 11.54
C SER A 296 20.69 -7.01 12.58
N ALA A 297 20.58 -6.07 13.52
CA ALA A 297 19.48 -6.00 14.48
C ALA A 297 18.15 -5.56 13.84
N ARG A 298 18.20 -5.02 12.62
CA ARG A 298 17.04 -4.52 11.84
C ARG A 298 16.18 -3.52 12.63
N TYR A 299 16.85 -2.64 13.39
CA TYR A 299 16.17 -1.69 14.26
C TYR A 299 15.23 -0.77 13.47
N LEU A 300 15.73 -0.16 12.40
CA LEU A 300 14.96 0.81 11.61
C LEU A 300 13.74 0.15 10.93
N GLN A 301 13.90 -1.06 10.40
CA GLN A 301 12.80 -1.82 9.79
C GLN A 301 11.72 -2.15 10.81
N LYS A 302 12.10 -2.49 12.05
CA LYS A 302 11.13 -2.79 13.11
C LYS A 302 10.34 -1.56 13.52
N GLU A 303 11.00 -0.41 13.66
CA GLU A 303 10.32 0.86 13.98
C GLU A 303 9.37 1.29 12.85
N LEU A 304 9.83 1.19 11.60
CA LEU A 304 8.97 1.46 10.43
C LEU A 304 7.77 0.52 10.41
N ALA A 305 7.98 -0.79 10.57
CA ALA A 305 6.92 -1.79 10.56
C ALA A 305 5.93 -1.58 11.73
N LYS A 306 6.42 -1.22 12.92
CA LYS A 306 5.60 -0.83 14.06
C LYS A 306 4.71 0.34 13.71
N TYR A 307 5.31 1.45 13.27
CA TYR A 307 4.56 2.67 12.94
C TYR A 307 3.46 2.39 11.91
N MET A 308 3.80 1.69 10.82
CA MET A 308 2.87 1.42 9.73
C MET A 308 1.76 0.45 10.13
N THR A 309 2.08 -0.59 10.89
CA THR A 309 1.07 -1.57 11.34
C THR A 309 0.11 -0.97 12.35
N CYS A 310 0.62 -0.19 13.31
CA CYS A 310 -0.25 0.53 14.26
C CYS A 310 -1.14 1.57 13.55
N LEU A 311 -0.62 2.29 12.55
CA LEU A 311 -1.36 3.30 11.80
C LEU A 311 -2.53 2.70 11.00
N VAL A 312 -2.29 1.60 10.30
CA VAL A 312 -3.25 1.01 9.36
C VAL A 312 -4.22 0.06 10.05
N HIS A 313 -3.72 -0.77 10.94
CA HIS A 313 -4.49 -1.77 11.65
C HIS A 313 -4.77 -1.35 13.09
N SER A 314 -3.89 -1.66 14.02
CA SER A 314 -3.92 -1.21 15.42
C SER A 314 -2.65 -1.63 16.16
N GLU A 315 -2.45 -1.11 17.38
CA GLU A 315 -1.40 -1.56 18.28
C GLU A 315 -1.62 -3.01 18.73
N GLU A 316 -2.87 -3.43 18.93
CA GLU A 316 -3.21 -4.82 19.25
C GLU A 316 -2.76 -5.78 18.15
N GLU A 317 -3.07 -5.48 16.89
CA GLU A 317 -2.68 -6.28 15.73
C GLU A 317 -1.16 -6.29 15.51
N TYR A 318 -0.49 -5.18 15.79
CA TYR A 318 0.97 -5.12 15.79
C TYR A 318 1.57 -6.07 16.84
N ASN A 319 1.03 -6.09 18.08
CA ASN A 319 1.50 -6.97 19.14
C ASN A 319 1.30 -8.43 18.78
N LYS A 320 0.15 -8.81 18.20
CA LYS A 320 -0.09 -10.16 17.66
C LYS A 320 0.91 -10.53 16.57
N ALA A 321 1.23 -9.59 15.67
CA ALA A 321 2.18 -9.83 14.58
C ALA A 321 3.62 -10.06 15.10
N ILE A 322 4.04 -9.34 16.14
CA ILE A 322 5.34 -9.57 16.80
C ILE A 322 5.35 -10.94 17.48
N GLU A 323 4.33 -11.26 18.27
CA GLU A 323 4.24 -12.54 18.96
C GLU A 323 4.30 -13.70 17.94
N ALA A 324 3.54 -13.63 16.86
CA ALA A 324 3.59 -14.60 15.78
C ALA A 324 4.99 -14.69 15.13
N THR A 325 5.66 -13.54 14.95
CA THR A 325 7.03 -13.50 14.41
C THR A 325 8.03 -14.19 15.32
N ASP A 326 7.95 -13.95 16.61
CA ASP A 326 8.84 -14.60 17.61
C ASP A 326 8.54 -16.09 17.74
N ILE A 327 7.27 -16.47 17.69
CA ILE A 327 6.87 -17.87 17.70
C ILE A 327 7.39 -18.59 16.45
N LEU A 328 7.24 -18.01 15.26
CA LEU A 328 7.57 -18.67 14.00
C LEU A 328 9.07 -18.64 13.67
N PHE A 329 9.72 -17.50 13.83
CA PHE A 329 11.08 -17.28 13.37
C PHE A 329 12.09 -17.04 14.48
N GLY A 330 11.62 -16.77 15.71
CA GLY A 330 12.43 -16.55 16.89
C GLY A 330 12.66 -17.80 17.73
N LYS A 331 12.67 -17.59 19.05
CA LYS A 331 12.90 -18.64 20.06
C LYS A 331 11.60 -19.29 20.56
N GLY A 332 10.48 -19.10 19.88
CA GLY A 332 9.20 -19.68 20.27
C GLY A 332 9.27 -21.20 20.41
N THR A 333 8.58 -21.74 21.39
CA THR A 333 8.50 -23.18 21.67
C THR A 333 7.43 -23.86 20.83
N THR A 334 7.41 -25.20 20.85
CA THR A 334 6.36 -26.01 20.21
C THR A 334 4.99 -25.71 20.81
N GLU A 335 4.91 -25.48 22.13
CA GLU A 335 3.67 -25.13 22.82
C GLU A 335 3.13 -23.77 22.36
N GLN A 336 4.00 -22.78 22.22
CA GLN A 336 3.63 -21.48 21.68
C GLN A 336 3.21 -21.56 20.21
N LEU A 337 3.87 -22.42 19.41
CA LEU A 337 3.46 -22.64 18.02
C LEU A 337 2.04 -23.22 17.92
N ALA A 338 1.61 -24.02 18.88
CA ALA A 338 0.26 -24.56 18.93
C ALA A 338 -0.82 -23.50 19.19
N THR A 339 -0.47 -22.33 19.75
CA THR A 339 -1.40 -21.22 20.05
C THR A 339 -1.52 -20.19 18.93
N ILE A 340 -0.66 -20.25 17.90
CA ILE A 340 -0.69 -19.30 16.78
C ILE A 340 -2.01 -19.41 16.01
N ASP A 341 -2.59 -18.29 15.60
CA ASP A 341 -3.79 -18.31 14.77
C ASP A 341 -3.50 -18.79 13.33
N GLU A 342 -4.51 -19.39 12.70
CA GLU A 342 -4.40 -19.99 11.37
C GLU A 342 -3.96 -18.97 10.31
N SER A 343 -4.48 -17.74 10.39
CA SER A 343 -4.18 -16.70 9.43
C SER A 343 -2.70 -16.25 9.48
N SER A 344 -2.16 -16.11 10.69
CA SER A 344 -0.74 -15.77 10.90
C SER A 344 0.18 -16.92 10.46
N LEU A 345 -0.18 -18.17 10.75
CA LEU A 345 0.59 -19.33 10.29
C LEU A 345 0.64 -19.42 8.77
N LEU A 346 -0.52 -19.31 8.11
CA LEU A 346 -0.63 -19.41 6.65
C LEU A 346 0.06 -18.23 5.94
N ALA A 347 -0.04 -17.02 6.50
CA ALA A 347 0.63 -15.84 5.99
C ALA A 347 2.15 -15.95 6.11
N ALA A 348 2.65 -16.44 7.25
CA ALA A 348 4.08 -16.68 7.45
C ALA A 348 4.65 -17.74 6.51
N MET A 349 3.82 -18.70 6.13
CA MET A 349 4.16 -19.78 5.21
C MET A 349 3.74 -19.46 3.75
N ASP A 350 3.46 -18.20 3.43
CA ASP A 350 3.24 -17.80 2.04
C ASP A 350 4.54 -17.93 1.24
N GLY A 351 4.46 -18.60 0.10
CA GLY A 351 5.64 -18.95 -0.72
C GLY A 351 6.47 -20.15 -0.25
N VAL A 352 6.13 -20.74 0.90
CA VAL A 352 6.72 -21.99 1.37
C VAL A 352 6.00 -23.18 0.70
N ALA A 353 6.75 -24.23 0.40
CA ALA A 353 6.16 -25.46 -0.16
C ALA A 353 5.06 -26.01 0.75
N LYS A 354 3.93 -26.38 0.15
CA LYS A 354 2.78 -26.95 0.86
C LYS A 354 2.50 -28.36 0.34
N VAL A 355 2.29 -29.29 1.27
CA VAL A 355 1.97 -30.70 0.97
C VAL A 355 0.65 -31.04 1.64
N GLU A 356 -0.34 -31.40 0.84
CA GLU A 356 -1.63 -31.86 1.35
C GLU A 356 -1.63 -33.38 1.53
N VAL A 357 -2.11 -33.85 2.67
CA VAL A 357 -2.17 -35.26 3.03
C VAL A 357 -3.51 -35.61 3.67
N SER A 358 -3.92 -36.86 3.61
CA SER A 358 -5.08 -37.32 4.39
C SER A 358 -4.79 -37.26 5.88
N ARG A 359 -5.75 -36.78 6.68
CA ARG A 359 -5.66 -36.74 8.13
C ARG A 359 -5.50 -38.16 8.73
N ASP A 360 -5.97 -39.20 8.02
CA ASP A 360 -5.83 -40.57 8.43
C ASP A 360 -4.38 -41.04 8.59
N MET A 361 -3.42 -40.39 7.89
CA MET A 361 -2.00 -40.64 8.07
C MET A 361 -1.53 -40.45 9.51
N PHE A 362 -2.15 -39.52 10.22
CA PHE A 362 -1.79 -39.21 11.60
C PHE A 362 -2.59 -40.02 12.65
N THR A 363 -3.62 -40.78 12.25
CA THR A 363 -4.44 -41.57 13.16
C THR A 363 -3.63 -42.72 13.77
N SER A 364 -2.81 -43.39 12.95
CA SER A 364 -1.92 -44.48 13.38
C SER A 364 -0.48 -44.05 13.66
N GLY A 365 -0.19 -42.74 13.45
CA GLY A 365 1.14 -42.17 13.52
C GLY A 365 1.93 -42.32 12.20
N THR A 366 2.59 -41.27 11.80
CA THR A 366 3.44 -41.24 10.58
C THR A 366 4.91 -41.19 10.98
N SER A 367 5.73 -42.03 10.33
CA SER A 367 7.17 -42.06 10.56
C SER A 367 7.81 -40.71 10.28
N VAL A 368 8.73 -40.23 11.16
CA VAL A 368 9.50 -39.00 10.95
C VAL A 368 10.34 -39.07 9.68
N ILE A 369 10.73 -40.26 9.19
CA ILE A 369 11.44 -40.39 7.90
C ILE A 369 10.50 -40.10 6.73
N ASP A 370 9.25 -40.52 6.79
CA ASP A 370 8.26 -40.24 5.75
C ASP A 370 7.91 -38.75 5.73
N LEU A 371 7.72 -38.13 6.89
CA LEU A 371 7.51 -36.69 7.02
C LEU A 371 8.71 -35.90 6.50
N ALA A 372 9.93 -36.27 6.86
CA ALA A 372 11.13 -35.61 6.37
C ALA A 372 11.26 -35.70 4.84
N ASN A 373 10.84 -36.84 4.25
CA ASN A 373 10.84 -37.01 2.79
C ASN A 373 9.74 -36.21 2.08
N MET A 374 8.75 -35.67 2.79
CA MET A 374 7.76 -34.72 2.25
C MET A 374 8.32 -33.29 2.11
N HIS A 375 9.42 -32.99 2.76
CA HIS A 375 10.07 -31.71 2.61
C HIS A 375 10.61 -31.55 1.19
N ASP A 376 10.26 -30.44 0.49
CA ASP A 376 10.58 -30.18 -0.92
C ASP A 376 12.07 -30.32 -1.26
N LYS A 377 12.95 -30.07 -0.29
CA LYS A 377 14.41 -30.18 -0.42
C LYS A 377 15.02 -31.48 0.12
N VAL A 378 14.19 -32.49 0.36
CA VAL A 378 14.65 -33.84 0.83
C VAL A 378 14.19 -34.90 -0.14
N PRO A 379 15.01 -35.25 -1.15
CA PRO A 379 14.59 -36.02 -2.30
C PRO A 379 14.42 -37.52 -2.04
N SER A 380 14.86 -38.03 -0.88
CA SER A 380 14.81 -39.49 -0.58
C SER A 380 14.79 -39.76 0.91
N LYS A 381 14.26 -40.96 1.27
CA LYS A 381 14.30 -41.49 2.65
C LYS A 381 15.73 -41.69 3.17
N SER A 382 16.70 -41.94 2.30
CA SER A 382 18.11 -42.04 2.67
C SER A 382 18.66 -40.68 3.11
N GLU A 383 18.33 -39.61 2.38
CA GLU A 383 18.66 -38.25 2.73
C GLU A 383 17.97 -37.83 4.03
N ALA A 384 16.70 -38.17 4.21
CA ALA A 384 15.92 -37.94 5.43
C ALA A 384 16.62 -38.55 6.65
N ARG A 385 17.10 -39.79 6.58
CA ARG A 385 17.85 -40.46 7.67
C ARG A 385 19.16 -39.72 7.99
N LYS A 386 19.94 -39.32 6.98
CA LYS A 386 21.17 -38.54 7.17
C LYS A 386 20.89 -37.22 7.87
N LEU A 387 19.83 -36.54 7.43
CA LEU A 387 19.43 -35.25 7.96
C LEU A 387 18.99 -35.35 9.42
N ILE A 388 18.23 -36.37 9.78
CA ILE A 388 17.82 -36.64 11.18
C ILE A 388 19.06 -36.97 12.05
N LYS A 389 19.94 -37.85 11.58
CA LYS A 389 21.19 -38.20 12.32
C LYS A 389 22.13 -37.03 12.54
N SER A 390 22.11 -36.04 11.64
CA SER A 390 22.90 -34.80 11.79
C SER A 390 22.19 -33.71 12.60
N ASN A 391 21.05 -34.00 13.23
CA ASN A 391 20.18 -33.02 13.91
C ASN A 391 19.76 -31.83 13.01
N GLY A 392 19.69 -32.05 11.71
CA GLY A 392 19.36 -31.03 10.71
C GLY A 392 17.86 -30.88 10.41
N PHE A 393 17.01 -31.69 11.05
CA PHE A 393 15.56 -31.71 10.82
C PHE A 393 14.77 -31.44 12.09
N SER A 394 13.71 -30.65 11.97
CA SER A 394 12.78 -30.35 13.07
C SER A 394 11.33 -30.47 12.58
N ILE A 395 10.45 -30.85 13.47
CA ILE A 395 9.00 -30.86 13.29
C ILE A 395 8.41 -29.93 14.35
N ASN A 396 7.58 -28.97 13.94
CA ASN A 396 7.03 -27.96 14.83
C ASN A 396 8.08 -27.32 15.75
N LYS A 397 9.28 -27.02 15.20
CA LYS A 397 10.47 -26.45 15.88
C LYS A 397 11.19 -27.42 16.84
N GLU A 398 10.62 -28.58 17.13
CA GLU A 398 11.27 -29.62 17.93
C GLU A 398 12.22 -30.46 17.07
N LYS A 399 13.47 -30.60 17.50
CA LYS A 399 14.45 -31.40 16.75
C LYS A 399 14.11 -32.88 16.79
N VAL A 400 14.10 -33.50 15.63
CA VAL A 400 13.96 -34.93 15.48
C VAL A 400 15.34 -35.57 15.63
N THR A 401 15.52 -36.38 16.68
CA THR A 401 16.81 -37.01 17.00
C THR A 401 16.79 -38.53 16.79
N ASN A 402 15.61 -39.15 16.72
CA ASN A 402 15.46 -40.58 16.56
C ASN A 402 14.67 -40.91 15.29
N GLU A 403 15.26 -41.68 14.37
CA GLU A 403 14.65 -42.05 13.09
C GLU A 403 13.45 -43.01 13.22
N LYS A 404 13.23 -43.54 14.40
CA LYS A 404 12.10 -44.47 14.71
C LYS A 404 10.87 -43.75 15.27
N ASP A 405 10.96 -42.47 15.53
CA ASP A 405 9.86 -41.69 16.07
C ASP A 405 8.70 -41.65 15.08
N VAL A 406 7.51 -41.49 15.63
CA VAL A 406 6.25 -41.34 14.87
C VAL A 406 5.55 -40.05 15.35
N VAL A 407 4.84 -39.41 14.47
CA VAL A 407 4.04 -38.22 14.72
C VAL A 407 2.58 -38.54 14.50
N ASP A 408 1.77 -38.38 15.51
CA ASP A 408 0.33 -38.57 15.48
C ASP A 408 -0.44 -37.24 15.42
N ALA A 409 -1.76 -37.32 15.41
CA ALA A 409 -2.66 -36.21 15.30
C ALA A 409 -2.53 -35.15 16.46
N SER A 410 -1.98 -35.55 17.62
CA SER A 410 -1.77 -34.63 18.75
C SER A 410 -0.72 -33.59 18.50
N LYS A 411 0.19 -33.83 17.56
CA LYS A 411 1.24 -32.89 17.15
C LYS A 411 0.79 -31.89 16.05
N LEU A 412 -0.42 -32.05 15.53
CA LEU A 412 -0.94 -31.14 14.52
C LEU A 412 -1.28 -29.77 15.15
N ILE A 413 -0.69 -28.71 14.68
CA ILE A 413 -1.04 -27.33 15.02
C ILE A 413 -2.50 -27.13 14.58
N GLN A 414 -3.35 -26.71 15.52
CA GLN A 414 -4.80 -26.56 15.32
C GLN A 414 -5.49 -27.81 14.72
N GLY A 415 -4.93 -28.99 14.98
CA GLY A 415 -5.44 -30.25 14.45
C GLY A 415 -5.35 -30.42 12.92
N LYS A 416 -4.58 -29.55 12.24
CA LYS A 416 -4.58 -29.48 10.77
C LYS A 416 -3.20 -29.29 10.15
N TYR A 417 -2.25 -28.63 10.81
CA TYR A 417 -0.98 -28.25 10.23
C TYR A 417 0.21 -28.91 10.91
N LEU A 418 1.25 -29.19 10.13
CA LEU A 418 2.54 -29.62 10.65
C LEU A 418 3.65 -28.87 9.95
N LEU A 419 4.55 -28.25 10.72
CA LEU A 419 5.65 -27.47 10.19
C LEU A 419 6.91 -28.33 10.13
N LEU A 420 7.37 -28.65 8.92
CA LEU A 420 8.63 -29.33 8.67
C LEU A 420 9.72 -28.31 8.42
N GLN A 421 10.91 -28.49 9.05
CA GLN A 421 12.02 -27.56 8.93
C GLN A 421 13.33 -28.30 8.69
N LYS A 422 14.04 -27.90 7.60
CA LYS A 422 15.41 -28.33 7.28
C LYS A 422 16.40 -27.19 7.58
N GLY A 423 17.33 -27.42 8.51
CA GLY A 423 18.26 -26.39 8.93
C GLY A 423 17.58 -25.21 9.62
N ARG A 424 17.97 -23.96 9.30
CA ARG A 424 17.44 -22.76 9.96
C ARG A 424 16.35 -22.01 9.21
N LYS A 425 16.25 -22.17 7.90
CA LYS A 425 15.43 -21.28 7.04
C LYS A 425 14.51 -21.99 6.05
N ASP A 426 14.69 -23.29 5.84
CA ASP A 426 13.90 -24.04 4.86
C ASP A 426 12.74 -24.72 5.53
N TYR A 427 11.53 -24.36 5.12
CA TYR A 427 10.28 -24.86 5.68
C TYR A 427 9.42 -25.55 4.61
N THR A 428 8.61 -26.50 5.03
CA THR A 428 7.51 -27.09 4.28
C THR A 428 6.31 -27.20 5.21
N LEU A 429 5.14 -26.75 4.78
CA LEU A 429 3.90 -26.85 5.55
C LEU A 429 3.10 -28.06 5.07
N VAL A 430 2.90 -29.04 5.95
CA VAL A 430 1.97 -30.15 5.71
C VAL A 430 0.58 -29.75 6.17
N ILE A 431 -0.42 -30.02 5.34
CA ILE A 431 -1.84 -29.72 5.58
C ILE A 431 -2.59 -31.02 5.61
N ALA A 432 -3.09 -31.43 6.78
CA ALA A 432 -3.94 -32.60 6.98
C ALA A 432 -5.40 -32.22 6.67
N LYS A 433 -5.95 -32.88 5.64
CA LYS A 433 -7.36 -32.72 5.21
C LYS A 433 -8.22 -33.90 5.59
#